data_2e052987fbe16a4f036fa583896ee14e
#
_entry.id   2e052987fbe16a4f036fa583896ee14e
#
_cell.length_a   1.000
_cell.length_b   1.000
_cell.length_c   1.000
_cell.angle_alpha   90.00
_cell.angle_beta   90.00
_cell.angle_gamma   90.00
#
_symmetry.space_group_name_H-M   'P 1'
#
loop_
_entity.id
_entity.type
_entity.pdbx_description
1 polymer ?
#
loop_
_entity_poly.entity_id
_entity_poly.type
_entity_poly.pdbx_seq_one_letter_code
_entity_poly.pdbx_strand_id
1 'polypeptide(L)'
;MRILLAEDDHNLGTWLSRALEHAGIHVEWVNDGRLADRALQQHDNYDALVLDLGLPGLDGQAVLQRLRDRDQRLPALILTARDSLDERVRSLNAGADDFLAKPFELAELEARLHALVRRARGNEHQRQACGALVYDSARKQFTLRGEPLALSPREHAVLRVLVQRS
;
A
#
# COMPACT_ATOMS: atom_id res chain seq x y z
N MET A 1 -4.42 -13.03 -0.63
CA MET A 1 -3.52 -11.85 -0.57
C MET A 1 -2.40 -12.05 -1.57
N ARG A 2 -2.14 -11.05 -2.38
CA ARG A 2 -1.03 -11.03 -3.35
C ARG A 2 -0.14 -9.82 -3.07
N ILE A 3 1.17 -10.06 -2.97
CA ILE A 3 2.14 -9.00 -2.68
C ILE A 3 3.23 -8.94 -3.75
N LEU A 4 3.78 -7.74 -3.94
CA LEU A 4 5.05 -7.55 -4.62
C LEU A 4 6.15 -7.46 -3.56
N LEU A 5 7.16 -8.32 -3.67
CA LEU A 5 8.37 -8.31 -2.85
C LEU A 5 9.54 -7.77 -3.67
N ALA A 6 10.10 -6.65 -3.28
CA ALA A 6 11.29 -6.07 -3.88
C ALA A 6 12.48 -6.20 -2.92
N GLU A 7 13.36 -7.16 -3.19
CA GLU A 7 14.50 -7.55 -2.34
C GLU A 7 15.65 -8.02 -3.24
N ASP A 8 16.82 -7.43 -3.12
CA ASP A 8 17.99 -7.76 -3.92
C ASP A 8 18.83 -8.91 -3.36
N ASP A 9 18.74 -9.19 -2.07
CA ASP A 9 19.39 -10.37 -1.46
C ASP A 9 18.67 -11.63 -1.94
N HIS A 10 19.37 -12.42 -2.76
CA HIS A 10 18.81 -13.61 -3.38
C HIS A 10 18.41 -14.68 -2.37
N ASN A 11 19.18 -14.86 -1.31
CA ASN A 11 18.88 -15.84 -0.26
C ASN A 11 17.65 -15.43 0.53
N LEU A 12 17.59 -14.15 0.94
CA LEU A 12 16.46 -13.61 1.68
C LEU A 12 15.19 -13.59 0.82
N GLY A 13 15.28 -13.15 -0.44
CA GLY A 13 14.15 -13.13 -1.36
C GLY A 13 13.58 -14.52 -1.63
N THR A 14 14.43 -15.50 -1.85
CA THR A 14 14.01 -16.91 -2.04
C THR A 14 13.35 -17.46 -0.78
N TRP A 15 13.96 -17.26 0.37
CA TRP A 15 13.42 -17.73 1.65
C TRP A 15 12.08 -17.10 1.97
N LEU A 16 11.98 -15.76 1.85
CA LEU A 16 10.74 -15.03 2.11
C LEU A 16 9.61 -15.45 1.16
N SER A 17 9.91 -15.57 -0.14
CA SER A 17 8.91 -15.98 -1.13
C SER A 17 8.30 -17.32 -0.77
N ARG A 18 9.15 -18.32 -0.46
CA ARG A 18 8.70 -19.66 -0.06
C ARG A 18 7.92 -19.65 1.26
N ALA A 19 8.42 -18.93 2.25
CA ALA A 19 7.79 -18.88 3.57
C ALA A 19 6.41 -18.21 3.52
N LEU A 20 6.28 -17.12 2.79
CA LEU A 20 5.02 -16.40 2.63
C LEU A 20 4.02 -17.17 1.76
N GLU A 21 4.48 -17.84 0.70
CA GLU A 21 3.64 -18.73 -0.10
C GLU A 21 3.12 -19.92 0.70
N HIS A 22 3.94 -20.47 1.58
CA HIS A 22 3.51 -21.51 2.51
C HIS A 22 2.42 -21.03 3.49
N ALA A 23 2.44 -19.76 3.83
CA ALA A 23 1.41 -19.08 4.63
C ALA A 23 0.16 -18.67 3.82
N GLY A 24 0.07 -19.02 2.55
CA GLY A 24 -1.06 -18.72 1.66
C GLY A 24 -1.02 -17.32 1.03
N ILE A 25 0.12 -16.65 1.05
CA ILE A 25 0.34 -15.35 0.44
C ILE A 25 1.03 -15.54 -0.92
N HIS A 26 0.40 -15.08 -2.00
CA HIS A 26 1.04 -15.10 -3.32
C HIS A 26 2.10 -14.01 -3.42
N VAL A 27 3.32 -14.40 -3.75
CA VAL A 27 4.47 -13.50 -3.83
C VAL A 27 4.97 -13.40 -5.25
N GLU A 28 5.00 -12.19 -5.77
CA GLU A 28 5.80 -11.85 -6.93
C GLU A 28 7.08 -11.17 -6.43
N TRP A 29 8.23 -11.80 -6.70
CA TRP A 29 9.52 -11.31 -6.22
C TRP A 29 10.34 -10.71 -7.35
N VAL A 30 10.86 -9.53 -7.12
CA VAL A 30 11.79 -8.81 -8.00
C VAL A 30 13.01 -8.37 -7.19
N ASN A 31 14.17 -8.28 -7.85
CA ASN A 31 15.45 -8.02 -7.22
C ASN A 31 16.08 -6.68 -7.64
N ASP A 32 15.34 -5.85 -8.34
CA ASP A 32 15.78 -4.56 -8.87
C ASP A 32 14.65 -3.54 -8.76
N GLY A 33 14.97 -2.31 -8.40
CA GLY A 33 13.96 -1.26 -8.22
C GLY A 33 13.25 -0.85 -9.50
N ARG A 34 13.90 -0.98 -10.66
CA ARG A 34 13.25 -0.72 -11.96
C ARG A 34 12.22 -1.78 -12.30
N LEU A 35 12.52 -3.05 -11.95
CA LEU A 35 11.56 -4.14 -12.11
C LEU A 35 10.37 -3.95 -11.18
N ALA A 36 10.60 -3.51 -9.94
CA ALA A 36 9.54 -3.18 -9.00
C ALA A 36 8.65 -2.05 -9.53
N ASP A 37 9.23 -0.95 -9.97
CA ASP A 37 8.49 0.18 -10.53
C ASP A 37 7.67 -0.22 -11.77
N ARG A 38 8.24 -1.03 -12.65
CA ARG A 38 7.54 -1.58 -13.83
C ARG A 38 6.36 -2.47 -13.44
N ALA A 39 6.56 -3.38 -12.49
CA ALA A 39 5.49 -4.26 -12.00
C ALA A 39 4.33 -3.46 -11.42
N LEU A 40 4.63 -2.42 -10.64
CA LEU A 40 3.63 -1.52 -10.05
C LEU A 40 2.88 -0.68 -11.09
N GLN A 41 3.50 -0.38 -12.22
CA GLN A 41 2.83 0.32 -13.33
C GLN A 41 1.91 -0.59 -14.15
N GLN A 42 2.31 -1.86 -14.33
CA GLN A 42 1.61 -2.81 -15.20
C GLN A 42 0.48 -3.56 -14.50
N HIS A 43 0.57 -3.70 -13.19
CA HIS A 43 -0.37 -4.50 -12.39
C HIS A 43 -0.93 -3.67 -11.22
N ASP A 44 -2.23 -3.70 -11.07
CA ASP A 44 -2.98 -3.05 -10.00
C ASP A 44 -3.57 -4.03 -8.97
N ASN A 45 -3.25 -5.32 -9.11
CA ASN A 45 -3.84 -6.40 -8.33
C ASN A 45 -3.01 -6.86 -7.12
N TYR A 46 -2.01 -6.09 -6.72
CA TYR A 46 -1.32 -6.32 -5.45
C TYR A 46 -2.12 -5.77 -4.27
N ASP A 47 -2.09 -6.49 -3.16
CA ASP A 47 -2.70 -6.06 -1.89
C ASP A 47 -1.70 -5.27 -1.03
N ALA A 48 -0.40 -5.54 -1.19
CA ALA A 48 0.67 -4.81 -0.50
C ALA A 48 2.00 -4.89 -1.27
N LEU A 49 2.87 -3.94 -0.96
CA LEU A 49 4.27 -3.89 -1.38
C LEU A 49 5.17 -4.12 -0.17
N VAL A 50 6.13 -5.04 -0.28
CA VAL A 50 7.26 -5.18 0.64
C VAL A 50 8.51 -4.72 -0.09
N LEU A 51 9.17 -3.71 0.43
CA LEU A 51 10.18 -2.96 -0.31
C LEU A 51 11.45 -2.76 0.51
N ASP A 52 12.58 -3.29 0.02
CA ASP A 52 13.90 -2.91 0.51
C ASP A 52 14.33 -1.55 -0.09
N LEU A 53 14.93 -0.70 0.74
CA LEU A 53 15.44 0.60 0.27
C LEU A 53 16.75 0.47 -0.53
N GLY A 54 17.56 -0.55 -0.24
CA GLY A 54 18.88 -0.76 -0.84
C GLY A 54 18.87 -1.45 -2.21
N LEU A 55 17.82 -1.29 -3.01
CA LEU A 55 17.70 -1.94 -4.31
C LEU A 55 18.68 -1.37 -5.35
N PRO A 56 19.25 -2.23 -6.22
CA PRO A 56 19.98 -1.77 -7.39
C PRO A 56 19.04 -1.21 -8.45
N GLY A 57 19.58 -0.48 -9.39
CA GLY A 57 18.87 0.10 -10.52
C GLY A 57 18.07 1.35 -10.18
N LEU A 58 17.07 1.21 -9.33
CA LEU A 58 16.28 2.30 -8.78
C LEU A 58 16.17 2.11 -7.27
N ASP A 59 16.61 3.09 -6.48
CA ASP A 59 16.53 3.05 -5.02
C ASP A 59 15.08 2.87 -4.55
N GLY A 60 14.88 2.11 -3.45
CA GLY A 60 13.54 1.83 -2.93
C GLY A 60 12.76 3.08 -2.53
N GLN A 61 13.43 4.13 -2.04
CA GLN A 61 12.78 5.43 -1.78
C GLN A 61 12.19 6.02 -3.07
N ALA A 62 12.93 5.94 -4.18
CA ALA A 62 12.47 6.43 -5.46
C ALA A 62 11.31 5.59 -6.01
N VAL A 63 11.32 4.26 -5.80
CA VAL A 63 10.18 3.38 -6.15
C VAL A 63 8.93 3.81 -5.41
N LEU A 64 9.02 4.01 -4.09
CA LEU A 64 7.92 4.45 -3.26
C LEU A 64 7.40 5.83 -3.67
N GLN A 65 8.29 6.78 -3.93
CA GLN A 65 7.93 8.12 -4.37
C GLN A 65 7.16 8.08 -5.69
N ARG A 66 7.64 7.31 -6.67
CA ARG A 66 6.95 7.15 -7.97
C ARG A 66 5.58 6.51 -7.81
N LEU A 67 5.45 5.50 -6.93
CA LEU A 67 4.18 4.88 -6.62
C LEU A 67 3.16 5.91 -6.11
N ARG A 68 3.57 6.76 -5.17
CA ARG A 68 2.72 7.80 -4.60
C ARG A 68 2.44 8.95 -5.58
N ASP A 69 3.39 9.32 -6.41
CA ASP A 69 3.22 10.34 -7.47
C ASP A 69 2.17 9.91 -8.52
N ARG A 70 1.99 8.61 -8.72
CA ARG A 70 0.92 8.04 -9.55
C ARG A 70 -0.43 7.94 -8.83
N ASP A 71 -0.55 8.49 -7.65
CA ASP A 71 -1.74 8.42 -6.78
C ASP A 71 -2.17 6.98 -6.42
N GLN A 72 -1.23 6.04 -6.43
CA GLN A 72 -1.45 4.65 -6.03
C GLN A 72 -1.33 4.52 -4.51
N ARG A 73 -2.39 4.01 -3.87
CA ARG A 73 -2.50 3.88 -2.41
C ARG A 73 -2.18 2.49 -1.89
N LEU A 74 -1.48 1.71 -2.68
CA LEU A 74 -1.04 0.37 -2.28
C LEU A 74 -0.28 0.45 -0.94
N PRO A 75 -0.68 -0.35 0.08
CA PRO A 75 0.06 -0.39 1.34
C PRO A 75 1.51 -0.80 1.10
N ALA A 76 2.44 -0.05 1.66
CA ALA A 76 3.87 -0.27 1.51
C ALA A 76 4.53 -0.48 2.87
N LEU A 77 5.14 -1.67 3.04
CA LEU A 77 5.98 -2.03 4.16
C LEU A 77 7.45 -1.96 3.73
N ILE A 78 8.20 -1.09 4.38
CA ILE A 78 9.64 -1.00 4.17
C ILE A 78 10.35 -2.07 5.00
N LEU A 79 11.17 -2.87 4.33
CA LEU A 79 11.96 -3.94 4.93
C LEU A 79 13.43 -3.74 4.61
N THR A 80 14.23 -3.22 5.53
CA THR A 80 15.60 -2.83 5.22
C THR A 80 16.53 -2.88 6.43
N ALA A 81 17.84 -3.05 6.15
CA ALA A 81 18.91 -2.89 7.13
C ALA A 81 19.23 -1.43 7.43
N ARG A 82 18.75 -0.49 6.64
CA ARG A 82 18.88 0.95 6.86
C ARG A 82 17.92 1.39 7.95
N ASP A 83 18.33 1.28 9.21
CA ASP A 83 17.50 1.49 10.41
C ASP A 83 17.85 2.77 11.17
N SER A 84 18.36 3.81 10.50
CA SER A 84 18.52 5.11 11.12
C SER A 84 17.18 5.82 11.30
N LEU A 85 17.08 6.68 12.30
CA LEU A 85 15.89 7.51 12.52
C LEU A 85 15.57 8.36 11.28
N ASP A 86 16.60 8.92 10.62
CA ASP A 86 16.45 9.73 9.43
C ASP A 86 15.87 8.92 8.25
N GLU A 87 16.32 7.68 8.06
CA GLU A 87 15.77 6.78 7.02
C GLU A 87 14.31 6.42 7.29
N ARG A 88 13.96 6.15 8.53
CA ARG A 88 12.57 5.90 8.94
C ARG A 88 11.67 7.11 8.67
N VAL A 89 12.11 8.30 9.08
CA VAL A 89 11.37 9.54 8.88
C VAL A 89 11.20 9.83 7.39
N ARG A 90 12.24 9.67 6.58
CA ARG A 90 12.16 9.83 5.11
C ARG A 90 11.18 8.87 4.48
N SER A 91 11.21 7.59 4.90
CA SER A 91 10.30 6.56 4.37
C SER A 91 8.84 6.86 4.70
N LEU A 92 8.55 7.24 5.92
CA LEU A 92 7.20 7.63 6.35
C LEU A 92 6.72 8.89 5.61
N ASN A 93 7.57 9.90 5.46
CA ASN A 93 7.25 11.12 4.72
C ASN A 93 7.08 10.85 3.21
N ALA A 94 7.78 9.85 2.66
CA ALA A 94 7.59 9.40 1.28
C ALA A 94 6.32 8.58 1.07
N GLY A 95 5.59 8.26 2.13
CA GLY A 95 4.31 7.57 2.09
C GLY A 95 4.36 6.08 2.39
N ALA A 96 5.40 5.59 3.10
CA ALA A 96 5.41 4.25 3.68
C ALA A 96 4.33 4.14 4.76
N ASP A 97 3.68 2.98 4.83
CA ASP A 97 2.64 2.71 5.84
C ASP A 97 3.21 2.07 7.09
N ASP A 98 4.32 1.36 6.97
CA ASP A 98 5.02 0.74 8.09
C ASP A 98 6.49 0.49 7.72
N PHE A 99 7.28 0.17 8.73
CA PHE A 99 8.72 -0.05 8.62
C PHE A 99 9.14 -1.25 9.48
N LEU A 100 9.94 -2.15 8.94
CA LEU A 100 10.49 -3.30 9.64
C LEU A 100 11.98 -3.42 9.38
N ALA A 101 12.78 -3.32 10.44
CA ALA A 101 14.23 -3.41 10.36
C ALA A 101 14.69 -4.87 10.24
N LYS A 102 15.74 -5.11 9.45
CA LYS A 102 16.46 -6.37 9.38
C LYS A 102 17.50 -6.43 10.55
N PRO A 103 17.68 -7.56 11.21
CA PRO A 103 16.96 -8.82 11.08
C PRO A 103 15.57 -8.77 11.73
N PHE A 104 14.63 -9.57 11.23
CA PHE A 104 13.24 -9.62 11.68
C PHE A 104 12.74 -11.06 11.81
N GLU A 105 11.66 -11.25 12.55
CA GLU A 105 10.95 -12.51 12.63
C GLU A 105 9.87 -12.60 11.54
N LEU A 106 9.72 -13.77 10.91
CA LEU A 106 8.70 -13.98 9.88
C LEU A 106 7.29 -13.69 10.40
N ALA A 107 7.00 -14.12 11.63
CA ALA A 107 5.70 -13.86 12.27
C ALA A 107 5.39 -12.37 12.42
N GLU A 108 6.39 -11.53 12.67
CA GLU A 108 6.24 -10.07 12.73
C GLU A 108 5.93 -9.49 11.36
N LEU A 109 6.65 -9.92 10.33
CA LEU A 109 6.39 -9.50 8.94
C LEU A 109 4.96 -9.85 8.52
N GLU A 110 4.53 -11.10 8.75
CA GLU A 110 3.17 -11.55 8.43
C GLU A 110 2.11 -10.74 9.17
N ALA A 111 2.29 -10.50 10.48
CA ALA A 111 1.35 -9.72 11.28
C ALA A 111 1.22 -8.28 10.77
N ARG A 112 2.32 -7.64 10.40
CA ARG A 112 2.32 -6.28 9.85
C ARG A 112 1.66 -6.23 8.47
N LEU A 113 1.94 -7.19 7.59
CA LEU A 113 1.28 -7.30 6.27
C LEU A 113 -0.24 -7.44 6.40
N HIS A 114 -0.70 -8.36 7.25
CA HIS A 114 -2.13 -8.55 7.48
C HIS A 114 -2.80 -7.29 8.06
N ALA A 115 -2.13 -6.60 8.98
CA ALA A 115 -2.62 -5.35 9.55
C ALA A 115 -2.72 -4.23 8.50
N LEU A 116 -1.73 -4.11 7.62
CA LEU A 116 -1.70 -3.11 6.54
C LEU A 116 -2.84 -3.35 5.54
N VAL A 117 -2.99 -4.58 5.08
CA VAL A 117 -4.04 -4.95 4.12
C VAL A 117 -5.43 -4.77 4.73
N ARG A 118 -5.62 -5.16 5.98
CA ARG A 118 -6.89 -4.95 6.69
C ARG A 118 -7.25 -3.47 6.82
N ARG A 119 -6.29 -2.61 7.16
CA ARG A 119 -6.50 -1.15 7.23
C ARG A 119 -6.84 -0.55 5.87
N ALA A 120 -6.15 -0.97 4.82
CA ALA A 120 -6.42 -0.51 3.45
C ALA A 120 -7.84 -0.89 3.01
N ARG A 121 -8.27 -2.13 3.24
CA ARG A 121 -9.63 -2.59 2.94
C ARG A 121 -10.68 -1.85 3.78
N GLY A 122 -10.39 -1.59 5.05
CA GLY A 122 -11.26 -0.77 5.92
C GLY A 122 -11.43 0.65 5.39
N ASN A 123 -10.37 1.25 4.87
CA ASN A 123 -10.42 2.58 4.24
C ASN A 123 -11.20 2.56 2.91
N GLU A 124 -11.15 1.47 2.15
CA GLU A 124 -11.99 1.28 0.95
C GLU A 124 -13.47 1.18 1.30
N HIS A 125 -13.80 0.46 2.39
CA HIS A 125 -15.19 0.39 2.89
C HIS A 125 -15.70 1.72 3.45
N GLN A 126 -14.80 2.63 3.81
CA GLN A 126 -15.15 4.00 4.22
C GLN A 126 -15.47 4.91 3.01
N ARG A 127 -15.09 4.49 1.80
CA ARG A 127 -15.40 5.20 0.56
C ARG A 127 -16.42 4.40 -0.23
N GLN A 128 -17.60 4.93 -0.31
CA GLN A 128 -18.68 4.36 -1.13
C GLN A 128 -18.80 5.16 -2.41
N ALA A 129 -18.71 4.50 -3.53
CA ALA A 129 -18.79 5.12 -4.84
C ALA A 129 -20.05 4.67 -5.58
N CYS A 130 -20.76 5.62 -6.16
CA CYS A 130 -21.87 5.40 -7.08
C CYS A 130 -21.64 6.24 -8.34
N GLY A 131 -21.09 5.60 -9.38
CA GLY A 131 -20.64 6.31 -10.57
C GLY A 131 -19.51 7.29 -10.25
N ALA A 132 -19.69 8.57 -10.62
CA ALA A 132 -18.72 9.63 -10.34
C ALA A 132 -18.85 10.25 -8.94
N LEU A 133 -19.86 9.84 -8.16
CA LEU A 133 -20.11 10.31 -6.81
C LEU A 133 -19.40 9.40 -5.81
N VAL A 134 -18.58 9.96 -4.94
CA VAL A 134 -17.88 9.23 -3.88
C VAL A 134 -18.25 9.82 -2.52
N TYR A 135 -18.61 8.97 -1.58
CA TYR A 135 -18.79 9.32 -0.18
C TYR A 135 -17.62 8.81 0.66
N ASP A 136 -16.94 9.71 1.33
CA ASP A 136 -15.91 9.40 2.33
C ASP A 136 -16.53 9.49 3.74
N SER A 137 -16.75 8.33 4.36
CA SER A 137 -17.40 8.25 5.67
C SER A 137 -16.51 8.77 6.80
N ALA A 138 -15.18 8.71 6.66
CA ALA A 138 -14.24 9.23 7.64
C ALA A 138 -14.26 10.77 7.68
N ARG A 139 -14.35 11.38 6.51
CA ARG A 139 -14.43 12.84 6.35
C ARG A 139 -15.85 13.38 6.34
N LYS A 140 -16.83 12.49 6.28
CA LYS A 140 -18.26 12.83 6.11
C LYS A 140 -18.51 13.77 4.91
N GLN A 141 -17.82 13.52 3.81
CA GLN A 141 -17.79 14.40 2.66
C GLN A 141 -18.15 13.63 1.38
N PHE A 142 -18.94 14.27 0.53
CA PHE A 142 -19.20 13.83 -0.83
C PHE A 142 -18.27 14.55 -1.81
N THR A 143 -17.79 13.82 -2.80
CA THR A 143 -17.08 14.37 -3.97
C THR A 143 -17.74 13.89 -5.25
N LEU A 144 -17.85 14.76 -6.24
CA LEU A 144 -18.30 14.42 -7.58
C LEU A 144 -17.16 14.69 -8.57
N ARG A 145 -16.74 13.64 -9.26
CA ARG A 145 -15.57 13.70 -10.19
C ARG A 145 -14.31 14.26 -9.53
N GLY A 146 -14.11 13.96 -8.24
CA GLY A 146 -12.95 14.43 -7.47
C GLY A 146 -13.12 15.81 -6.80
N GLU A 147 -14.17 16.55 -7.13
CA GLU A 147 -14.43 17.86 -6.54
C GLU A 147 -15.38 17.76 -5.33
N PRO A 148 -15.08 18.44 -4.22
CA PRO A 148 -15.96 18.43 -3.05
C PRO A 148 -17.34 19.02 -3.36
N LEU A 149 -18.40 18.36 -2.90
CA LEU A 149 -19.76 18.85 -3.01
C LEU A 149 -20.13 19.67 -1.75
N ALA A 150 -20.57 20.89 -1.96
CA ALA A 150 -21.18 21.69 -0.90
C ALA A 150 -22.67 21.31 -0.79
N LEU A 151 -23.02 20.59 0.27
CA LEU A 151 -24.37 20.07 0.51
C LEU A 151 -24.93 20.64 1.81
N SER A 152 -26.21 20.95 1.80
CA SER A 152 -26.95 21.20 3.04
C SER A 152 -27.05 19.90 3.87
N PRO A 153 -27.32 19.98 5.20
CA PRO A 153 -27.47 18.79 6.04
C PRO A 153 -28.54 17.82 5.56
N ARG A 154 -29.60 18.30 4.95
CA ARG A 154 -30.68 17.46 4.37
C ARG A 154 -30.25 16.75 3.11
N GLU A 155 -29.58 17.43 2.19
CA GLU A 155 -29.05 16.84 0.96
C GLU A 155 -28.00 15.79 1.28
N HIS A 156 -27.12 16.06 2.25
CA HIS A 156 -26.11 15.13 2.73
C HIS A 156 -26.75 13.84 3.28
N ALA A 157 -27.79 13.97 4.11
CA ALA A 157 -28.51 12.82 4.68
C ALA A 157 -29.17 11.96 3.61
N VAL A 158 -29.80 12.55 2.61
CA VAL A 158 -30.45 11.85 1.48
C VAL A 158 -29.42 11.11 0.62
N LEU A 159 -28.35 11.79 0.21
CA LEU A 159 -27.31 11.17 -0.62
C LEU A 159 -26.61 10.02 0.09
N ARG A 160 -26.39 10.13 1.41
CA ARG A 160 -25.78 9.05 2.20
C ARG A 160 -26.62 7.78 2.17
N VAL A 161 -27.94 7.88 2.30
CA VAL A 161 -28.85 6.73 2.23
C VAL A 161 -28.83 6.11 0.82
N LEU A 162 -28.80 6.95 -0.21
CA LEU A 162 -28.80 6.46 -1.60
C LEU A 162 -27.51 5.71 -1.96
N VAL A 163 -26.35 6.23 -1.54
CA VAL A 163 -25.04 5.60 -1.81
C VAL A 163 -24.85 4.30 -1.00
N GLN A 164 -25.47 4.17 0.17
CA GLN A 164 -25.41 2.95 0.98
C GLN A 164 -26.27 1.81 0.43
N ARG A 165 -27.22 2.09 -0.45
CA ARG A 165 -28.15 1.11 -1.03
C ARG A 165 -27.81 0.71 -2.48
N SER A 166 -26.80 1.32 -3.07
CA SER A 166 -26.30 1.01 -4.42
C SER A 166 -25.14 0.04 -4.34
#